data_3d669b201c934886a627d4378dbb44d1
#
_entry.id   3d669b201c934886a627d4378dbb44d1
#
_cell.length_a   1.000
_cell.length_b   1.000
_cell.length_c   1.000
_cell.angle_alpha   90.00
_cell.angle_beta   90.00
_cell.angle_gamma   90.00
#
_symmetry.space_group_name_H-M   'P 1'
#
loop_
_entity.id
_entity.type
_entity.pdbx_description
1 polymer ?
#
loop_
_entity_poly.entity_id
_entity_poly.type
_entity_poly.pdbx_seq_one_letter_code
_entity_poly.pdbx_strand_id
1 'polypeptide(L)'
;TPSNSSAASDVYKRQIVGTILMLTGCGGVLTWCGAAAAALLLKPALTLVESIGYLQDRLNTWSDDLEALNDQTKQSLYAIGSGGLKGLGLGNSVEKQLWLPESTNDFIFSVVCEELGFIGAVLIIVLFILLIAQGLMIAYKAENQFCTMVGIGIMAQIAWQVFCNIAVVTNTIPNTGISLPFFSSGGTSLILLLAEMGVMVNIGRNGERAAQQRAAAHAQRQAAKAQRDAELKDRTINLDDARRARNEL
;
A
#
# COMPACT_ATOMS: atom_id res chain seq x y z
N THR A 1 9.07 13.52 -24.50
CA THR A 1 8.19 14.69 -24.27
C THR A 1 7.52 14.54 -22.91
N PRO A 2 7.60 15.54 -22.01
CA PRO A 2 7.20 15.37 -20.59
C PRO A 2 5.68 15.23 -20.33
N SER A 3 4.84 15.25 -21.33
CA SER A 3 3.37 15.31 -21.16
C SER A 3 2.68 13.95 -20.93
N ASN A 4 3.35 12.82 -21.15
CA ASN A 4 2.71 11.50 -21.09
C ASN A 4 2.77 10.82 -19.71
N SER A 5 3.75 11.17 -18.87
CA SER A 5 3.81 10.67 -17.49
C SER A 5 2.72 11.26 -16.58
N SER A 6 2.20 12.46 -16.92
CA SER A 6 1.14 13.11 -16.17
C SER A 6 -0.21 12.41 -16.33
N ALA A 7 -0.56 11.94 -17.54
CA ALA A 7 -1.85 11.30 -17.77
C ALA A 7 -1.97 9.92 -17.08
N ALA A 8 -0.92 9.11 -17.12
CA ALA A 8 -0.87 7.84 -16.39
C ALA A 8 -0.91 8.07 -14.87
N SER A 9 -0.18 9.09 -14.37
CA SER A 9 -0.20 9.53 -12.99
C SER A 9 -1.60 9.97 -12.53
N ASP A 10 -2.38 10.62 -13.40
CA ASP A 10 -3.71 11.11 -13.05
C ASP A 10 -4.78 10.00 -13.00
N VAL A 11 -4.70 9.02 -13.91
CA VAL A 11 -5.56 7.81 -13.86
C VAL A 11 -5.29 7.04 -12.57
N TYR A 12 -4.05 6.90 -12.21
CA TYR A 12 -3.57 6.25 -11.02
C TYR A 12 -4.05 6.94 -9.73
N LYS A 13 -3.94 8.26 -9.64
CA LYS A 13 -4.47 9.04 -8.49
C LYS A 13 -5.98 8.86 -8.32
N ARG A 14 -6.75 8.87 -9.42
CA ARG A 14 -8.22 8.64 -9.38
C ARG A 14 -8.56 7.23 -8.88
N GLN A 15 -7.78 6.23 -9.26
CA GLN A 15 -7.99 4.85 -8.84
C GLN A 15 -7.70 4.64 -7.36
N ILE A 16 -6.66 5.31 -6.82
CA ILE A 16 -6.36 5.32 -5.37
C ILE A 16 -7.50 5.97 -4.59
N VAL A 17 -7.95 7.14 -5.01
CA VAL A 17 -9.08 7.82 -4.37
C VAL A 17 -10.32 6.94 -4.38
N GLY A 18 -10.62 6.25 -5.49
CA GLY A 18 -11.70 5.29 -5.58
C GLY A 18 -11.55 4.11 -4.61
N THR A 19 -10.35 3.55 -4.51
CA THR A 19 -10.03 2.44 -3.59
C THR A 19 -10.15 2.87 -2.13
N ILE A 20 -9.66 4.06 -1.78
CA ILE A 20 -9.80 4.63 -0.43
C ILE A 20 -11.27 4.82 -0.08
N LEU A 21 -12.07 5.43 -0.96
CA LEU A 21 -13.50 5.61 -0.77
C LEU A 21 -14.24 4.28 -0.60
N MET A 22 -13.84 3.24 -1.31
CA MET A 22 -14.41 1.90 -1.22
C MET A 22 -14.06 1.23 0.13
N LEU A 23 -12.81 1.32 0.57
CA LEU A 23 -12.32 0.72 1.82
C LEU A 23 -12.83 1.44 3.07
N THR A 24 -13.14 2.72 2.98
CA THR A 24 -13.61 3.53 4.12
C THR A 24 -15.09 3.40 4.42
N GLY A 25 -15.83 2.62 3.60
CA GLY A 25 -17.26 2.38 3.83
C GLY A 25 -18.14 3.64 3.75
N CYS A 26 -17.61 4.75 3.25
CA CYS A 26 -18.39 5.96 3.00
C CYS A 26 -19.36 5.74 1.84
N GLY A 27 -20.44 5.02 2.09
CA GLY A 27 -21.55 4.93 1.15
C GLY A 27 -21.76 3.59 0.48
N GLY A 28 -21.97 2.50 1.24
CA GLY A 28 -22.11 1.14 0.76
C GLY A 28 -22.87 0.93 -0.56
N VAL A 29 -24.07 1.48 -0.73
CA VAL A 29 -24.84 1.37 -1.98
C VAL A 29 -24.35 2.36 -3.04
N LEU A 30 -23.99 3.57 -2.65
CA LEU A 30 -23.57 4.63 -3.61
C LEU A 30 -22.21 4.31 -4.27
N THR A 31 -21.28 3.68 -3.54
CA THR A 31 -19.98 3.25 -4.08
C THR A 31 -20.12 2.08 -5.03
N TRP A 32 -21.00 1.12 -4.73
CA TRP A 32 -21.33 0.02 -5.66
C TRP A 32 -22.06 0.50 -6.90
N CYS A 33 -23.01 1.43 -6.76
CA CYS A 33 -23.68 2.07 -7.90
C CYS A 33 -22.70 2.91 -8.72
N GLY A 34 -21.76 3.63 -8.08
CA GLY A 34 -20.70 4.37 -8.75
C GLY A 34 -19.72 3.46 -9.48
N ALA A 35 -19.30 2.35 -8.88
CA ALA A 35 -18.46 1.35 -9.53
C ALA A 35 -19.16 0.65 -10.69
N ALA A 36 -20.44 0.31 -10.54
CA ALA A 36 -21.26 -0.26 -11.61
C ALA A 36 -21.49 0.75 -12.75
N ALA A 37 -21.75 2.02 -12.44
CA ALA A 37 -21.88 3.09 -13.42
C ALA A 37 -20.55 3.36 -14.13
N ALA A 38 -19.43 3.36 -13.42
CA ALA A 38 -18.10 3.46 -14.00
C ALA A 38 -17.78 2.27 -14.92
N ALA A 39 -18.14 1.05 -14.54
CA ALA A 39 -17.97 -0.14 -15.38
C ALA A 39 -18.88 -0.13 -16.62
N LEU A 40 -20.10 0.40 -16.49
CA LEU A 40 -21.03 0.59 -17.62
C LEU A 40 -20.59 1.70 -18.58
N LEU A 41 -19.96 2.75 -18.05
CA LEU A 41 -19.42 3.86 -18.85
C LEU A 41 -18.01 3.54 -19.39
N LEU A 42 -17.35 2.49 -18.87
CA LEU A 42 -16.01 2.09 -19.31
C LEU A 42 -16.03 1.58 -20.76
N LYS A 43 -17.07 0.84 -21.19
CA LYS A 43 -17.20 0.38 -22.57
C LYS A 43 -17.28 1.53 -23.60
N PRO A 44 -18.20 2.52 -23.48
CA PRO A 44 -18.20 3.66 -24.40
C PRO A 44 -17.00 4.59 -24.19
N ALA A 45 -16.39 4.66 -22.98
CA ALA A 45 -15.17 5.41 -22.78
C ALA A 45 -13.97 4.71 -23.42
N LEU A 46 -13.89 3.39 -23.42
CA LEU A 46 -12.87 2.62 -24.16
C LEU A 46 -13.00 2.79 -25.67
N THR A 47 -14.21 2.82 -26.23
CA THR A 47 -14.39 3.08 -27.66
C THR A 47 -14.07 4.53 -28.07
N LEU A 48 -14.27 5.50 -27.15
CA LEU A 48 -13.79 6.88 -27.32
C LEU A 48 -12.25 6.96 -27.19
N VAL A 49 -11.66 6.13 -26.35
CA VAL A 49 -10.23 6.02 -26.13
C VAL A 49 -9.52 5.25 -27.27
N GLU A 50 -10.18 4.31 -27.89
CA GLU A 50 -9.72 3.66 -29.15
C GLU A 50 -9.55 4.67 -30.28
N SER A 51 -10.30 5.77 -30.28
CA SER A 51 -10.13 6.89 -31.21
C SER A 51 -8.91 7.79 -30.91
N ILE A 52 -8.29 7.64 -29.74
CA ILE A 52 -7.02 8.29 -29.38
C ILE A 52 -5.91 7.31 -29.76
N GLY A 53 -5.32 7.47 -30.94
CA GLY A 53 -4.31 6.58 -31.53
C GLY A 53 -3.14 6.16 -30.61
N TYR A 54 -2.88 6.93 -29.54
CA TYR A 54 -1.86 6.64 -28.53
C TYR A 54 -2.11 5.37 -27.70
N LEU A 55 -3.38 5.07 -27.35
CA LEU A 55 -3.71 3.84 -26.61
C LEU A 55 -3.74 2.64 -27.56
N GLN A 56 -4.15 2.88 -28.81
CA GLN A 56 -4.14 1.87 -29.84
C GLN A 56 -2.70 1.44 -30.17
N ASP A 57 -1.76 2.39 -30.24
CA ASP A 57 -0.34 2.07 -30.41
C ASP A 57 0.24 1.26 -29.23
N ARG A 58 -0.14 1.55 -28.00
CA ARG A 58 0.30 0.77 -26.84
C ARG A 58 -0.34 -0.61 -26.75
N LEU A 59 -1.60 -0.74 -27.14
CA LEU A 59 -2.29 -2.03 -27.19
C LEU A 59 -1.79 -2.88 -28.37
N ASN A 60 -1.51 -2.26 -29.51
CA ASN A 60 -0.96 -2.94 -30.69
C ASN A 60 0.50 -3.36 -30.47
N THR A 61 1.24 -2.66 -29.64
CA THR A 61 2.62 -3.01 -29.26
C THR A 61 2.67 -4.01 -28.09
N TRP A 62 1.55 -4.23 -27.41
CA TRP A 62 1.41 -5.26 -26.38
C TRP A 62 0.96 -6.56 -27.05
N SER A 63 1.91 -7.42 -27.35
CA SER A 63 1.71 -8.69 -28.05
C SER A 63 2.42 -9.79 -27.27
N ASP A 64 1.91 -11.01 -27.39
CA ASP A 64 2.60 -12.22 -26.90
C ASP A 64 3.79 -12.59 -27.80
N ASP A 65 3.87 -11.99 -28.98
CA ASP A 65 4.94 -12.22 -29.93
C ASP A 65 6.14 -11.32 -29.63
N LEU A 66 7.27 -11.94 -29.25
CA LEU A 66 8.50 -11.24 -28.87
C LEU A 66 9.00 -10.27 -29.95
N GLU A 67 8.76 -10.58 -31.25
CA GLU A 67 9.19 -9.72 -32.36
C GLU A 67 8.34 -8.45 -32.49
N ALA A 68 7.07 -8.50 -32.08
CA ALA A 68 6.15 -7.37 -32.15
C ALA A 68 6.19 -6.43 -30.92
N LEU A 69 6.87 -6.86 -29.86
CA LEU A 69 7.02 -6.06 -28.63
C LEU A 69 7.87 -4.80 -28.85
N ASN A 70 7.59 -3.78 -28.08
CA ASN A 70 8.45 -2.59 -27.99
C ASN A 70 9.86 -2.97 -27.48
N ASP A 71 10.90 -2.35 -28.00
CA ASP A 71 12.30 -2.64 -27.65
C ASP A 71 12.56 -2.59 -26.15
N GLN A 72 11.93 -1.66 -25.42
CA GLN A 72 12.03 -1.57 -23.96
C GLN A 72 11.50 -2.81 -23.23
N THR A 73 10.36 -3.34 -23.69
CA THR A 73 9.75 -4.53 -23.09
C THR A 73 10.55 -5.78 -23.43
N LYS A 74 11.07 -5.88 -24.65
CA LYS A 74 11.98 -6.97 -25.04
C LYS A 74 13.22 -7.02 -24.17
N GLN A 75 13.90 -5.88 -24.02
CA GLN A 75 15.09 -5.77 -23.19
C GLN A 75 14.80 -6.10 -21.71
N SER A 76 13.63 -5.67 -21.20
CA SER A 76 13.18 -6.02 -19.85
C SER A 76 13.03 -7.53 -19.66
N LEU A 77 12.43 -8.23 -20.63
CA LEU A 77 12.27 -9.70 -20.58
C LEU A 77 13.62 -10.41 -20.73
N TYR A 78 14.53 -9.90 -21.56
CA TYR A 78 15.88 -10.44 -21.68
C TYR A 78 16.66 -10.28 -20.38
N ALA A 79 16.58 -9.12 -19.71
CA ALA A 79 17.18 -8.89 -18.40
C ALA A 79 16.68 -9.91 -17.36
N ILE A 80 15.36 -10.13 -17.29
CA ILE A 80 14.79 -11.13 -16.37
C ILE A 80 15.29 -12.54 -16.72
N GLY A 81 15.32 -12.89 -18.01
CA GLY A 81 15.75 -14.22 -18.47
C GLY A 81 17.23 -14.49 -18.24
N SER A 82 18.09 -13.48 -18.43
CA SER A 82 19.55 -13.59 -18.26
C SER A 82 19.96 -13.75 -16.78
N GLY A 83 19.17 -13.20 -15.83
CA GLY A 83 19.46 -13.29 -14.40
C GLY A 83 19.42 -14.70 -13.83
N GLY A 84 18.64 -15.63 -14.41
CA GLY A 84 18.51 -16.99 -13.92
C GLY A 84 18.14 -17.07 -12.44
N LEU A 85 18.63 -18.10 -11.72
CA LEU A 85 18.31 -18.28 -10.30
C LEU A 85 19.13 -17.40 -9.37
N LYS A 86 20.42 -17.19 -9.66
CA LYS A 86 21.37 -16.52 -8.74
C LYS A 86 21.73 -15.09 -9.14
N GLY A 87 21.38 -14.67 -10.36
CA GLY A 87 21.79 -13.40 -10.93
C GLY A 87 23.23 -13.37 -11.43
N LEU A 88 23.55 -12.31 -12.17
CA LEU A 88 24.89 -12.03 -12.69
C LEU A 88 25.81 -11.33 -11.65
N GLY A 89 25.25 -10.96 -10.51
CA GLY A 89 25.94 -10.19 -9.47
C GLY A 89 25.66 -8.70 -9.57
N LEU A 90 25.75 -8.01 -8.42
CA LEU A 90 25.50 -6.58 -8.30
C LEU A 90 26.45 -5.78 -9.18
N GLY A 91 25.88 -4.88 -10.00
CA GLY A 91 26.63 -4.01 -10.90
C GLY A 91 27.02 -4.62 -12.23
N ASN A 92 26.72 -5.91 -12.46
CA ASN A 92 27.07 -6.65 -13.68
C ASN A 92 25.93 -6.75 -14.70
N SER A 93 24.88 -5.96 -14.54
CA SER A 93 23.79 -5.90 -15.52
C SER A 93 24.31 -5.39 -16.87
N VAL A 94 24.10 -6.15 -17.93
CA VAL A 94 24.46 -5.82 -19.30
C VAL A 94 23.41 -4.89 -19.91
N GLU A 95 22.14 -5.19 -19.66
CA GLU A 95 21.03 -4.42 -20.22
C GLU A 95 20.98 -2.98 -19.68
N LYS A 96 21.33 -2.76 -18.40
CA LYS A 96 21.44 -1.44 -17.81
C LYS A 96 22.42 -0.50 -18.50
N GLN A 97 23.54 -1.04 -18.99
CA GLN A 97 24.64 -0.24 -19.51
C GLN A 97 24.49 0.09 -21.01
N LEU A 98 23.82 -0.73 -21.79
CA LEU A 98 23.91 -0.67 -23.25
C LEU A 98 22.56 -0.59 -23.97
N TRP A 99 21.48 -1.16 -23.45
CA TRP A 99 20.29 -1.44 -24.25
C TRP A 99 18.96 -0.98 -23.68
N LEU A 100 18.81 -0.82 -22.37
CA LEU A 100 17.52 -0.51 -21.75
C LEU A 100 17.36 1.00 -21.47
N PRO A 101 16.59 1.75 -22.28
CA PRO A 101 16.21 3.13 -21.98
C PRO A 101 15.38 3.13 -20.69
N GLU A 102 15.54 4.16 -19.82
CA GLU A 102 14.84 4.29 -18.55
C GLU A 102 15.05 3.12 -17.56
N SER A 103 16.17 2.38 -17.69
CA SER A 103 16.55 1.26 -16.81
C SER A 103 16.58 1.64 -15.32
N THR A 104 16.82 2.90 -15.01
CA THR A 104 16.91 3.43 -13.63
C THR A 104 15.57 3.89 -13.06
N ASN A 105 14.53 3.97 -13.86
CA ASN A 105 13.21 4.46 -13.48
C ASN A 105 12.16 3.34 -13.52
N ASP A 106 11.55 3.12 -14.68
CA ASP A 106 10.36 2.29 -14.79
C ASP A 106 10.69 0.79 -14.87
N PHE A 107 11.86 0.45 -15.40
CA PHE A 107 12.34 -0.93 -15.59
C PHE A 107 13.39 -1.38 -14.58
N ILE A 108 13.52 -0.66 -13.45
CA ILE A 108 14.51 -1.00 -12.41
C ILE A 108 14.34 -2.42 -11.87
N PHE A 109 13.12 -2.95 -11.83
CA PHE A 109 12.86 -4.31 -11.35
C PHE A 109 13.44 -5.38 -12.28
N SER A 110 13.49 -5.16 -13.60
CA SER A 110 14.17 -6.08 -14.52
C SER A 110 15.68 -6.12 -14.29
N VAL A 111 16.30 -4.97 -14.01
CA VAL A 111 17.71 -4.88 -13.63
C VAL A 111 17.97 -5.64 -12.30
N VAL A 112 17.07 -5.49 -11.34
CA VAL A 112 17.14 -6.26 -10.08
C VAL A 112 17.07 -7.77 -10.35
N CYS A 113 16.19 -8.20 -11.25
CA CYS A 113 16.09 -9.61 -11.63
C CYS A 113 17.37 -10.10 -12.32
N GLU A 114 18.01 -9.28 -13.16
CA GLU A 114 19.26 -9.62 -13.83
C GLU A 114 20.44 -9.73 -12.84
N GLU A 115 20.58 -8.74 -11.94
CA GLU A 115 21.72 -8.69 -11.02
C GLU A 115 21.58 -9.70 -9.86
N LEU A 116 20.40 -9.84 -9.25
CA LEU A 116 20.14 -10.69 -8.07
C LEU A 116 19.48 -12.01 -8.38
N GLY A 117 19.03 -12.21 -9.62
CA GLY A 117 18.34 -13.41 -10.07
C GLY A 117 16.93 -13.56 -9.47
N PHE A 118 16.34 -14.71 -9.70
CA PHE A 118 15.00 -15.03 -9.22
C PHE A 118 14.89 -14.99 -7.71
N ILE A 119 15.92 -15.45 -6.99
CA ILE A 119 15.94 -15.44 -5.52
C ILE A 119 15.88 -14.01 -4.98
N GLY A 120 16.67 -13.10 -5.56
CA GLY A 120 16.66 -11.68 -5.18
C GLY A 120 15.34 -10.98 -5.49
N ALA A 121 14.76 -11.26 -6.66
CA ALA A 121 13.46 -10.72 -7.07
C ALA A 121 12.35 -11.15 -6.09
N VAL A 122 12.28 -12.44 -5.74
CA VAL A 122 11.31 -12.95 -4.77
C VAL A 122 11.53 -12.34 -3.38
N LEU A 123 12.78 -12.19 -2.94
CA LEU A 123 13.10 -11.55 -1.67
C LEU A 123 12.55 -10.11 -1.62
N ILE A 124 12.74 -9.32 -2.68
CA ILE A 124 12.26 -7.94 -2.74
C ILE A 124 10.73 -7.91 -2.74
N ILE A 125 10.05 -8.80 -3.47
CA ILE A 125 8.59 -8.90 -3.44
C ILE A 125 8.10 -9.22 -2.02
N VAL A 126 8.72 -10.17 -1.34
CA VAL A 126 8.39 -10.53 0.05
C VAL A 126 8.59 -9.33 0.99
N LEU A 127 9.66 -8.57 0.82
CA LEU A 127 9.89 -7.36 1.62
C LEU A 127 8.80 -6.30 1.39
N PHE A 128 8.33 -6.10 0.16
CA PHE A 128 7.20 -5.21 -0.12
C PHE A 128 5.90 -5.73 0.51
N ILE A 129 5.62 -7.03 0.42
CA ILE A 129 4.44 -7.63 1.06
C ILE A 129 4.48 -7.41 2.57
N LEU A 130 5.63 -7.63 3.22
CA LEU A 130 5.81 -7.39 4.65
C LEU A 130 5.64 -5.92 5.01
N LEU A 131 6.20 -4.99 4.23
CA LEU A 131 6.05 -3.55 4.43
C LEU A 131 4.57 -3.14 4.36
N ILE A 132 3.85 -3.60 3.32
CA ILE A 132 2.43 -3.29 3.14
C ILE A 132 1.60 -3.90 4.28
N ALA A 133 1.85 -5.16 4.65
CA ALA A 133 1.14 -5.83 5.74
C ALA A 133 1.36 -5.11 7.09
N GLN A 134 2.60 -4.74 7.41
CA GLN A 134 2.93 -3.97 8.62
C GLN A 134 2.27 -2.58 8.60
N GLY A 135 2.34 -1.88 7.46
CA GLY A 135 1.70 -0.57 7.31
C GLY A 135 0.18 -0.64 7.50
N LEU A 136 -0.49 -1.65 6.93
CA LEU A 136 -1.92 -1.87 7.15
C LEU A 136 -2.23 -2.17 8.62
N MET A 137 -1.43 -2.99 9.31
CA MET A 137 -1.61 -3.26 10.74
C MET A 137 -1.48 -1.99 11.58
N ILE A 138 -0.54 -1.11 11.25
CA ILE A 138 -0.38 0.20 11.88
C ILE A 138 -1.62 1.06 11.64
N ALA A 139 -2.11 1.11 10.40
CA ALA A 139 -3.29 1.88 10.04
C ALA A 139 -4.55 1.42 10.79
N TYR A 140 -4.76 0.11 10.92
CA TYR A 140 -5.90 -0.43 11.68
C TYR A 140 -5.84 -0.16 13.19
N LYS A 141 -4.64 0.00 13.75
CA LYS A 141 -4.45 0.35 15.18
C LYS A 141 -4.43 1.84 15.44
N ALA A 142 -4.68 2.67 14.45
CA ALA A 142 -4.68 4.13 14.59
C ALA A 142 -5.75 4.61 15.60
N GLU A 143 -5.46 5.73 16.24
CA GLU A 143 -6.34 6.31 17.27
C GLU A 143 -7.69 6.79 16.71
N ASN A 144 -7.64 7.40 15.51
CA ASN A 144 -8.78 8.06 14.88
C ASN A 144 -9.05 7.46 13.49
N GLN A 145 -10.33 7.47 13.10
CA GLN A 145 -10.79 7.00 11.80
C GLN A 145 -10.10 7.70 10.62
N PHE A 146 -9.83 9.00 10.75
CA PHE A 146 -9.08 9.77 9.77
C PHE A 146 -7.65 9.23 9.57
N CYS A 147 -6.93 8.96 10.65
CA CYS A 147 -5.58 8.38 10.59
C CYS A 147 -5.59 6.97 9.96
N THR A 148 -6.62 6.17 10.26
CA THR A 148 -6.83 4.85 9.63
C THR A 148 -6.99 5.00 8.12
N MET A 149 -7.86 5.91 7.66
CA MET A 149 -8.09 6.16 6.24
C MET A 149 -6.83 6.61 5.50
N VAL A 150 -6.10 7.57 6.08
CA VAL A 150 -4.84 8.07 5.51
C VAL A 150 -3.81 6.94 5.42
N GLY A 151 -3.65 6.14 6.48
CA GLY A 151 -2.71 5.03 6.50
C GLY A 151 -3.04 3.94 5.48
N ILE A 152 -4.31 3.55 5.37
CA ILE A 152 -4.76 2.60 4.34
C ILE A 152 -4.52 3.16 2.94
N GLY A 153 -4.78 4.45 2.72
CA GLY A 153 -4.56 5.11 1.44
C GLY A 153 -3.10 5.07 1.00
N ILE A 154 -2.17 5.40 1.88
CA ILE A 154 -0.73 5.35 1.61
C ILE A 154 -0.30 3.91 1.26
N MET A 155 -0.73 2.92 2.05
CA MET A 155 -0.36 1.53 1.79
C MET A 155 -0.98 0.97 0.50
N ALA A 156 -2.23 1.32 0.20
CA ALA A 156 -2.88 0.95 -1.05
C ALA A 156 -2.16 1.56 -2.27
N GLN A 157 -1.69 2.80 -2.14
CA GLN A 157 -0.89 3.46 -3.17
C GLN A 157 0.41 2.71 -3.44
N ILE A 158 1.19 2.41 -2.41
CA ILE A 158 2.46 1.68 -2.53
C ILE A 158 2.21 0.28 -3.12
N ALA A 159 1.20 -0.44 -2.62
CA ALA A 159 0.84 -1.76 -3.13
C ALA A 159 0.51 -1.74 -4.62
N TRP A 160 -0.27 -0.74 -5.05
CA TRP A 160 -0.63 -0.58 -6.45
C TRP A 160 0.57 -0.25 -7.33
N GLN A 161 1.48 0.63 -6.89
CA GLN A 161 2.70 0.95 -7.62
C GLN A 161 3.57 -0.28 -7.83
N VAL A 162 3.81 -1.05 -6.77
CA VAL A 162 4.59 -2.29 -6.85
C VAL A 162 3.95 -3.27 -7.81
N PHE A 163 2.63 -3.49 -7.67
CA PHE A 163 1.88 -4.40 -8.55
C PHE A 163 1.98 -3.99 -10.02
N CYS A 164 1.68 -2.72 -10.33
CA CYS A 164 1.73 -2.24 -11.71
C CYS A 164 3.14 -2.30 -12.30
N ASN A 165 4.18 -1.93 -11.54
CA ASN A 165 5.54 -2.00 -12.03
C ASN A 165 5.96 -3.44 -12.37
N ILE A 166 5.70 -4.40 -11.46
CA ILE A 166 6.00 -5.81 -11.72
C ILE A 166 5.22 -6.33 -12.94
N ALA A 167 3.93 -6.00 -13.05
CA ALA A 167 3.08 -6.42 -14.15
C ALA A 167 3.52 -5.84 -15.51
N VAL A 168 4.02 -4.60 -15.54
CA VAL A 168 4.61 -3.99 -16.75
C VAL A 168 5.91 -4.68 -17.14
N VAL A 169 6.81 -4.87 -16.20
CA VAL A 169 8.14 -5.45 -16.42
C VAL A 169 8.05 -6.91 -16.90
N THR A 170 7.03 -7.63 -16.44
CA THR A 170 6.72 -9.01 -16.89
C THR A 170 5.84 -9.08 -18.14
N ASN A 171 5.57 -7.97 -18.81
CA ASN A 171 4.66 -7.87 -19.96
C ASN A 171 3.24 -8.39 -19.73
N THR A 172 2.79 -8.44 -18.45
CA THR A 172 1.40 -8.84 -18.12
C THR A 172 0.40 -7.73 -18.46
N ILE A 173 0.84 -6.46 -18.38
CA ILE A 173 0.09 -5.28 -18.76
C ILE A 173 0.94 -4.37 -19.64
N PRO A 174 0.33 -3.57 -20.54
CA PRO A 174 1.07 -2.63 -21.36
C PRO A 174 1.84 -1.61 -20.52
N ASN A 175 2.97 -1.11 -21.05
CA ASN A 175 3.83 -0.16 -20.34
C ASN A 175 3.06 1.10 -19.90
N THR A 176 3.02 1.35 -18.60
CA THR A 176 2.31 2.48 -17.98
C THR A 176 3.23 3.58 -17.49
N GLY A 177 4.54 3.38 -17.46
CA GLY A 177 5.51 4.37 -16.96
C GLY A 177 5.42 4.58 -15.44
N ILE A 178 5.01 3.55 -14.67
CA ILE A 178 4.93 3.61 -13.21
C ILE A 178 6.23 3.04 -12.63
N SER A 179 6.96 3.87 -11.90
CA SER A 179 8.23 3.50 -11.29
C SER A 179 8.05 2.68 -10.00
N LEU A 180 9.01 1.79 -9.71
CA LEU A 180 9.02 1.00 -8.48
C LEU A 180 9.31 1.91 -7.26
N PRO A 181 8.48 1.87 -6.19
CA PRO A 181 8.72 2.65 -4.98
C PRO A 181 10.07 2.35 -4.36
N PHE A 182 10.77 3.37 -3.87
CA PHE A 182 12.09 3.32 -3.21
C PHE A 182 13.28 2.93 -4.10
N PHE A 183 13.08 2.31 -5.24
CA PHE A 183 14.15 1.86 -6.15
C PHE A 183 14.39 2.82 -7.31
N SER A 184 13.37 3.55 -7.73
CA SER A 184 13.48 4.50 -8.84
C SER A 184 14.36 5.70 -8.50
N SER A 185 15.13 6.17 -9.48
CA SER A 185 16.01 7.33 -9.37
C SER A 185 15.31 8.69 -9.31
N GLY A 186 13.98 8.73 -9.30
CA GLY A 186 13.18 9.96 -9.23
C GLY A 186 13.30 10.65 -7.87
N GLY A 187 14.15 11.69 -7.75
CA GLY A 187 14.38 12.39 -6.48
C GLY A 187 13.11 12.95 -5.82
N THR A 188 12.21 13.52 -6.60
CA THR A 188 10.93 14.06 -6.08
C THR A 188 9.97 12.97 -5.61
N SER A 189 9.88 11.84 -6.31
CA SER A 189 9.04 10.70 -5.91
C SER A 189 9.56 10.05 -4.62
N LEU A 190 10.87 9.95 -4.47
CA LEU A 190 11.50 9.42 -3.25
C LEU A 190 11.22 10.32 -2.03
N ILE A 191 11.34 11.64 -2.17
CA ILE A 191 11.03 12.59 -1.09
C ILE A 191 9.57 12.45 -0.65
N LEU A 192 8.63 12.35 -1.60
CA LEU A 192 7.21 12.17 -1.29
C LEU A 192 6.94 10.85 -0.59
N LEU A 193 7.53 9.75 -1.06
CA LEU A 193 7.40 8.43 -0.41
C LEU A 193 7.97 8.44 1.02
N LEU A 194 9.10 9.09 1.24
CA LEU A 194 9.68 9.22 2.58
C LEU A 194 8.78 10.07 3.50
N ALA A 195 8.16 11.13 2.97
CA ALA A 195 7.18 11.92 3.71
C ALA A 195 5.93 11.08 4.07
N GLU A 196 5.39 10.30 3.13
CA GLU A 196 4.29 9.37 3.38
C GLU A 196 4.64 8.34 4.45
N MET A 197 5.84 7.76 4.40
CA MET A 197 6.33 6.85 5.44
C MET A 197 6.50 7.55 6.79
N GLY A 198 6.93 8.82 6.82
CA GLY A 198 6.97 9.64 8.02
C GLY A 198 5.60 9.81 8.66
N VAL A 199 4.56 10.05 7.85
CA VAL A 199 3.17 10.10 8.32
C VAL A 199 2.74 8.74 8.90
N MET A 200 3.07 7.62 8.25
CA MET A 200 2.77 6.27 8.75
C MET A 200 3.41 6.00 10.12
N VAL A 201 4.68 6.35 10.29
CA VAL A 201 5.38 6.21 11.58
C VAL A 201 4.70 7.06 12.66
N ASN A 202 4.28 8.29 12.33
CA ASN A 202 3.56 9.15 13.28
C ASN A 202 2.20 8.56 13.69
N ILE A 203 1.44 8.02 12.74
CA ILE A 203 0.16 7.32 13.01
C ILE A 203 0.40 6.14 13.97
N GLY A 204 1.44 5.33 13.73
CA GLY A 204 1.78 4.20 14.59
C GLY A 204 2.10 4.62 16.03
N ARG A 205 2.97 5.62 16.19
CA ARG A 205 3.35 6.16 17.51
C ARG A 205 2.17 6.72 18.30
N ASN A 206 1.27 7.43 17.63
CA ASN A 206 0.08 7.98 18.29
C ASN A 206 -0.92 6.88 18.67
N GLY A 207 -1.10 5.87 17.81
CA GLY A 207 -1.92 4.70 18.11
C GLY A 207 -1.44 3.92 19.34
N GLU A 208 -0.13 3.69 19.45
CA GLU A 208 0.46 3.04 20.63
C GLU A 208 0.29 3.85 21.91
N ARG A 209 0.51 5.17 21.85
CA ARG A 209 0.29 6.07 22.99
C ARG A 209 -1.17 6.06 23.47
N ALA A 210 -2.10 6.13 22.53
CA ALA A 210 -3.53 6.05 22.84
C ALA A 210 -3.92 4.70 23.46
N ALA A 211 -3.35 3.59 22.97
CA ALA A 211 -3.58 2.26 23.53
C ALA A 211 -3.04 2.17 24.97
N GLN A 212 -1.84 2.69 25.24
CA GLN A 212 -1.26 2.73 26.59
C GLN A 212 -2.10 3.58 27.56
N GLN A 213 -2.56 4.75 27.12
CA GLN A 213 -3.44 5.61 27.92
C GLN A 213 -4.77 4.94 28.27
N ARG A 214 -5.39 4.26 27.30
CA ARG A 214 -6.61 3.47 27.51
C ARG A 214 -6.38 2.34 28.53
N ALA A 215 -5.28 1.59 28.39
CA ALA A 215 -4.93 0.54 29.32
C ALA A 215 -4.71 1.07 30.76
N ALA A 216 -3.99 2.17 30.91
CA ALA A 216 -3.78 2.82 32.21
C ALA A 216 -5.11 3.31 32.83
N ALA A 217 -5.99 3.94 32.04
CA ALA A 217 -7.30 4.37 32.48
C ALA A 217 -8.21 3.20 32.91
N HIS A 218 -8.15 2.09 32.20
CA HIS A 218 -8.87 0.86 32.57
C HIS A 218 -8.35 0.30 33.91
N ALA A 219 -7.04 0.24 34.11
CA ALA A 219 -6.43 -0.23 35.35
C ALA A 219 -6.84 0.66 36.53
N GLN A 220 -6.81 1.99 36.35
CA GLN A 220 -7.26 2.94 37.38
C GLN A 220 -8.75 2.78 37.74
N ARG A 221 -9.61 2.59 36.72
CA ARG A 221 -11.05 2.36 36.96
C ARG A 221 -11.31 1.06 37.72
N GLN A 222 -10.57 -0.02 37.42
CA GLN A 222 -10.67 -1.28 38.12
C GLN A 222 -10.20 -1.16 39.55
N ALA A 223 -9.09 -0.45 39.83
CA ALA A 223 -8.58 -0.20 41.17
C ALA A 223 -9.59 0.63 41.99
N ALA A 224 -10.13 1.71 41.40
CA ALA A 224 -11.15 2.55 42.08
C ALA A 224 -12.43 1.75 42.36
N LYS A 225 -12.86 0.86 41.46
CA LYS A 225 -14.02 -0.01 41.70
C LYS A 225 -13.75 -0.99 42.84
N ALA A 226 -12.58 -1.62 42.88
CA ALA A 226 -12.20 -2.53 43.95
C ALA A 226 -12.14 -1.85 45.32
N GLN A 227 -11.60 -0.61 45.41
CA GLN A 227 -11.61 0.18 46.63
C GLN A 227 -13.05 0.49 47.09
N ARG A 228 -13.92 0.91 46.17
CA ARG A 228 -15.31 1.20 46.48
C ARG A 228 -16.09 -0.02 46.99
N ASP A 229 -15.85 -1.17 46.37
CA ASP A 229 -16.46 -2.45 46.76
C ASP A 229 -15.94 -2.89 48.16
N ALA A 230 -14.66 -2.64 48.51
CA ALA A 230 -14.08 -2.89 49.80
C ALA A 230 -14.68 -1.96 50.87
N GLU A 231 -14.82 -0.65 50.60
CA GLU A 231 -15.47 0.31 51.50
C GLU A 231 -16.95 -0.02 51.79
N LEU A 232 -17.67 -0.43 50.74
CA LEU A 232 -19.08 -0.86 50.89
C LEU A 232 -19.18 -2.10 51.77
N LYS A 233 -18.29 -3.07 51.62
CA LYS A 233 -18.25 -4.29 52.44
C LYS A 233 -17.93 -3.98 53.89
N ASP A 234 -16.98 -3.08 54.17
CA ASP A 234 -16.63 -2.68 55.50
C ASP A 234 -17.80 -1.94 56.17
N ARG A 235 -18.49 -1.07 55.44
CA ARG A 235 -19.68 -0.36 55.93
C ARG A 235 -20.85 -1.28 56.23
N THR A 236 -21.05 -2.35 55.44
CA THR A 236 -22.09 -3.35 55.74
C THR A 236 -21.78 -4.16 57.00
N ILE A 237 -20.52 -4.57 57.20
CA ILE A 237 -20.06 -5.27 58.40
C ILE A 237 -20.31 -4.41 59.65
N ASN A 238 -19.90 -3.14 59.62
CA ASN A 238 -20.12 -2.21 60.73
C ASN A 238 -21.61 -2.00 61.07
N LEU A 239 -22.50 -1.98 60.08
CA LEU A 239 -23.94 -1.90 60.28
C LEU A 239 -24.54 -3.16 60.88
N ASP A 240 -24.05 -4.31 60.54
CA ASP A 240 -24.52 -5.58 61.10
C ASP A 240 -24.03 -5.76 62.53
N ASP A 241 -22.82 -5.34 62.87
CA ASP A 241 -22.30 -5.34 64.23
C ASP A 241 -23.08 -4.37 65.11
N ALA A 242 -23.41 -3.16 64.63
CA ALA A 242 -24.26 -2.20 65.35
C ALA A 242 -25.69 -2.73 65.55
N ARG A 243 -26.24 -3.48 64.63
CA ARG A 243 -27.55 -4.14 64.79
C ARG A 243 -27.54 -5.26 65.84
N ARG A 244 -26.48 -6.09 65.90
CA ARG A 244 -26.29 -7.15 66.87
C ARG A 244 -26.21 -6.54 68.30
N ALA A 245 -25.37 -5.52 68.49
CA ALA A 245 -25.22 -4.83 69.76
C ALA A 245 -26.52 -4.19 70.27
N ARG A 246 -27.43 -3.76 69.35
CA ARG A 246 -28.75 -3.23 69.74
C ARG A 246 -29.75 -4.31 70.16
N ASN A 247 -29.65 -5.52 69.65
CA ASN A 247 -30.54 -6.62 69.96
C ASN A 247 -30.14 -7.38 71.21
N GLU A 248 -28.98 -7.13 71.78
CA GLU A 248 -28.46 -7.71 73.04
C GLU A 248 -28.74 -6.82 74.27
N LEU A 249 -29.27 -5.63 74.09
CA LEU A 249 -29.77 -4.71 75.14
C LEU A 249 -31.29 -4.77 75.30
#